data_e6c242ebb7fb57494b47c8b58b640630
#
_entry.id   e6c242ebb7fb57494b47c8b58b640630
#
_cell.length_a   1.000
_cell.length_b   1.000
_cell.length_c   1.000
_cell.angle_alpha   90.00
_cell.angle_beta   90.00
_cell.angle_gamma   90.00
#
_symmetry.space_group_name_H-M   'P 1'
#
loop_
_entity.id
_entity.type
_entity.pdbx_description
1 polymer ?
#
loop_
_entity_poly.entity_id
_entity_poly.type
_entity_poly.pdbx_seq_one_letter_code
_entity_poly.pdbx_strand_id
1 'polypeptide(L)'
;MERFPRLAQCALSVPVTPKYLKSCKKMNPLTFHLTQLHDSRRPIFIQWNLQGRYSVCTDLISNKSYSSATARAGWFLGLGEKKKQIMPDIVKAGDPVLHEPTQDVPLEDIGSERIQKIIDEMVTVMRNAPGVGLAAPQIGIPLKIIVLEDTNEYISYAPKDEIKAQDRRPFDLLVIINPKLQQKGNKTALFFEGCLSVDGFRAVVERHLEVEVKGLDRNGRAIKVVASGWQARILQHECDHLDGTLYVDKMVPRTFRTVENLDLPLAAGCPKLGVC
;
A
#
# COMPACT_ATOMS: atom_id res chain seq x y z
N MET A 1 22.60 -16.39 17.93
CA MET A 1 22.38 -16.20 16.48
C MET A 1 20.93 -15.78 16.30
N GLU A 2 20.67 -14.51 16.48
CA GLU A 2 19.35 -13.92 16.34
C GLU A 2 19.11 -13.57 14.87
N ARG A 3 18.05 -14.09 14.30
CA ARG A 3 17.62 -13.75 12.94
C ARG A 3 16.91 -12.41 12.98
N PHE A 4 17.57 -11.38 12.51
CA PHE A 4 16.92 -10.09 12.24
C PHE A 4 15.86 -10.26 11.15
N PRO A 5 14.64 -9.73 11.33
CA PRO A 5 13.64 -9.68 10.28
C PRO A 5 14.15 -8.80 9.14
N ARG A 6 13.94 -9.22 7.90
CA ARG A 6 14.21 -8.43 6.70
C ARG A 6 13.31 -7.20 6.74
N LEU A 7 13.88 -6.09 7.18
CA LEU A 7 13.26 -4.78 7.07
C LEU A 7 13.12 -4.42 5.58
N ALA A 8 11.94 -3.97 5.23
CA ALA A 8 11.61 -3.60 3.86
C ALA A 8 12.56 -2.51 3.37
N GLN A 9 13.15 -2.77 2.21
CA GLN A 9 13.97 -1.83 1.48
C GLN A 9 13.10 -0.70 0.93
N CYS A 10 12.79 0.28 1.76
CA CYS A 10 12.54 1.62 1.27
C CYS A 10 13.89 2.27 1.04
N ALA A 11 14.33 2.30 -0.21
CA ALA A 11 15.50 3.01 -0.71
C ALA A 11 16.84 2.70 0.01
N LEU A 12 17.50 1.61 -0.38
CA LEU A 12 18.94 1.50 -0.29
C LEU A 12 19.47 0.99 -1.62
N SER A 13 20.12 1.87 -2.38
CA SER A 13 20.93 1.53 -3.53
C SER A 13 22.24 0.90 -3.04
N VAL A 14 22.45 -0.38 -3.36
CA VAL A 14 23.76 -1.01 -3.29
C VAL A 14 24.28 -1.13 -4.73
N PRO A 15 25.48 -0.63 -5.07
CA PRO A 15 26.01 -0.75 -6.42
C PRO A 15 26.42 -2.20 -6.69
N VAL A 16 25.70 -2.88 -7.59
CA VAL A 16 26.11 -4.17 -8.13
C VAL A 16 26.92 -3.92 -9.38
N THR A 17 28.20 -4.21 -9.31
CA THR A 17 29.11 -4.22 -10.48
C THR A 17 28.71 -5.32 -11.45
N PRO A 18 28.70 -5.06 -12.78
CA PRO A 18 28.33 -6.04 -13.78
C PRO A 18 29.52 -6.97 -14.13
N LYS A 19 29.46 -8.21 -13.72
CA LYS A 19 30.29 -9.27 -14.32
C LYS A 19 29.41 -10.50 -14.59
N TYR A 20 29.46 -10.90 -15.86
CA TYR A 20 28.91 -12.09 -16.53
C TYR A 20 27.70 -11.86 -17.44
N LEU A 21 28.00 -11.33 -18.60
CA LEU A 21 27.29 -11.63 -19.84
C LEU A 21 28.15 -12.59 -20.66
N LYS A 22 27.73 -13.84 -20.77
CA LYS A 22 28.13 -14.71 -21.90
C LYS A 22 26.97 -15.61 -22.29
N SER A 23 26.56 -15.43 -23.55
CA SER A 23 26.02 -16.44 -24.48
C SER A 23 24.58 -16.92 -24.25
N CYS A 24 23.64 -16.34 -24.98
CA CYS A 24 22.51 -17.11 -25.52
C CYS A 24 22.35 -16.89 -27.00
N LYS A 25 22.43 -18.02 -27.71
CA LYS A 25 22.33 -18.16 -29.18
C LYS A 25 20.88 -17.89 -29.63
N LYS A 26 20.77 -17.32 -30.84
CA LYS A 26 19.58 -17.06 -31.63
C LYS A 26 18.61 -18.26 -31.69
N MET A 27 17.32 -18.00 -31.38
CA MET A 27 16.23 -18.90 -31.78
C MET A 27 15.28 -18.14 -32.70
N ASN A 28 14.86 -18.82 -33.76
CA ASN A 28 13.99 -18.32 -34.84
C ASN A 28 12.54 -18.11 -34.39
N PRO A 29 11.79 -17.18 -35.02
CA PRO A 29 10.39 -16.99 -34.74
C PRO A 29 9.50 -18.09 -35.36
N LEU A 30 8.75 -18.79 -34.55
CA LEU A 30 7.69 -19.70 -34.99
C LEU A 30 6.39 -18.89 -35.15
N THR A 31 5.86 -18.94 -36.38
CA THR A 31 4.58 -18.38 -36.79
C THR A 31 3.43 -19.23 -36.21
N PHE A 32 2.56 -18.61 -35.42
CA PHE A 32 1.33 -19.27 -34.95
C PHE A 32 0.12 -18.84 -35.78
N HIS A 33 -0.53 -19.82 -36.40
CA HIS A 33 -1.87 -19.67 -36.96
C HIS A 33 -2.92 -19.84 -35.84
N LEU A 34 -3.72 -18.79 -35.62
CA LEU A 34 -4.90 -18.86 -34.76
C LEU A 34 -6.09 -19.31 -35.59
N THR A 35 -6.63 -20.48 -35.30
CA THR A 35 -8.00 -20.85 -35.70
C THR A 35 -8.96 -20.48 -34.58
N GLN A 36 -9.85 -19.53 -34.86
CA GLN A 36 -10.98 -19.16 -34.00
C GLN A 36 -12.00 -20.30 -33.90
N LEU A 37 -12.23 -20.80 -32.70
CA LEU A 37 -13.46 -21.48 -32.34
C LEU A 37 -14.21 -20.63 -31.33
N HIS A 38 -15.33 -20.09 -31.77
CA HIS A 38 -16.32 -19.40 -30.96
C HIS A 38 -17.16 -20.44 -30.21
N ASP A 39 -17.00 -20.48 -28.85
CA ASP A 39 -18.10 -20.92 -28.00
C ASP A 39 -18.09 -20.15 -26.69
N SER A 40 -19.23 -19.55 -26.43
CA SER A 40 -19.49 -18.62 -25.37
C SER A 40 -19.77 -19.35 -24.05
N ARG A 41 -19.15 -18.91 -22.95
CA ARG A 41 -19.42 -19.17 -21.55
C ARG A 41 -18.45 -20.10 -20.83
N ARG A 42 -17.29 -19.55 -20.43
CA ARG A 42 -16.61 -19.79 -19.13
C ARG A 42 -15.25 -19.08 -19.12
N PRO A 43 -14.85 -18.36 -18.05
CA PRO A 43 -13.50 -17.79 -17.97
C PRO A 43 -12.47 -18.91 -17.76
N ILE A 44 -11.44 -18.94 -18.60
CA ILE A 44 -10.30 -19.84 -18.47
C ILE A 44 -9.22 -19.07 -17.71
N PHE A 45 -8.88 -19.53 -16.51
CA PHE A 45 -7.69 -19.04 -15.78
C PHE A 45 -6.45 -19.81 -16.25
N ILE A 46 -5.46 -19.10 -16.77
CA ILE A 46 -4.15 -19.68 -17.13
C ILE A 46 -3.17 -19.31 -16.01
N GLN A 47 -2.70 -20.33 -15.30
CA GLN A 47 -1.66 -20.17 -14.29
C GLN A 47 -0.33 -20.64 -14.86
N TRP A 48 0.70 -19.75 -14.81
CA TRP A 48 2.05 -20.07 -15.23
C TRP A 48 2.87 -20.61 -14.06
N ASN A 49 3.58 -21.70 -14.26
CA ASN A 49 4.60 -22.17 -13.33
C ASN A 49 6.00 -22.03 -13.94
N LEU A 50 7.00 -21.95 -13.09
CA LEU A 50 8.41 -21.71 -13.43
C LEU A 50 9.07 -22.82 -14.31
N GLN A 51 8.34 -23.85 -14.72
CA GLN A 51 8.86 -24.98 -15.49
C GLN A 51 8.30 -25.09 -16.91
N GLY A 52 7.51 -24.11 -17.36
CA GLY A 52 7.06 -24.01 -18.77
C GLY A 52 6.11 -25.12 -19.23
N ARG A 53 5.41 -25.80 -18.34
CA ARG A 53 4.35 -26.77 -18.68
C ARG A 53 3.01 -26.24 -18.23
N TYR A 54 1.98 -26.34 -19.09
CA TYR A 54 0.62 -25.96 -18.73
C TYR A 54 -0.14 -27.20 -18.28
N SER A 55 -0.92 -27.03 -17.22
CA SER A 55 -1.90 -28.01 -16.77
C SER A 55 -3.29 -27.36 -16.80
N VAL A 56 -4.24 -28.01 -17.42
CA VAL A 56 -5.64 -27.58 -17.39
C VAL A 56 -6.32 -28.31 -16.25
N CYS A 57 -6.63 -27.59 -15.17
CA CYS A 57 -7.45 -28.13 -14.09
C CYS A 57 -8.93 -27.88 -14.41
N THR A 58 -9.68 -28.97 -14.62
CA THR A 58 -11.13 -28.97 -14.61
C THR A 58 -11.56 -29.34 -13.18
N ASP A 59 -12.07 -28.37 -12.41
CA ASP A 59 -12.59 -28.63 -11.07
C ASP A 59 -13.94 -29.37 -11.16
N LEU A 60 -13.92 -30.63 -10.75
CA LEU A 60 -15.11 -31.41 -10.45
C LEU A 60 -15.63 -30.98 -9.06
N ILE A 61 -16.81 -30.37 -9.05
CA ILE A 61 -17.53 -30.05 -7.81
C ILE A 61 -17.96 -31.36 -7.18
N SER A 62 -17.27 -31.72 -6.07
CA SER A 62 -17.67 -32.82 -5.20
C SER A 62 -18.49 -32.26 -4.04
N ASN A 63 -19.78 -32.60 -4.02
CA ASN A 63 -20.67 -32.38 -2.86
C ASN A 63 -20.17 -33.17 -1.66
N LYS A 64 -19.68 -32.49 -0.61
CA LYS A 64 -19.44 -33.11 0.69
C LYS A 64 -20.67 -32.92 1.58
N SER A 65 -21.33 -34.02 1.87
CA SER A 65 -22.35 -34.16 2.90
C SER A 65 -21.78 -33.93 4.30
N TYR A 66 -22.47 -33.12 5.09
CA TYR A 66 -22.20 -32.94 6.51
C TYR A 66 -22.61 -34.23 7.30
N SER A 67 -21.65 -34.86 7.97
CA SER A 67 -21.94 -35.85 8.98
C SER A 67 -21.72 -35.22 10.38
N SER A 68 -22.75 -35.31 11.19
CA SER A 68 -22.76 -34.92 12.61
C SER A 68 -21.86 -35.84 13.43
N ALA A 69 -20.82 -35.27 14.03
CA ALA A 69 -20.01 -35.96 15.02
C ALA A 69 -20.39 -35.50 16.45
N THR A 70 -20.83 -36.42 17.23
CA THR A 70 -21.19 -36.33 18.66
C THR A 70 -20.00 -35.88 19.52
N ALA A 71 -20.24 -34.87 20.34
CA ALA A 71 -19.30 -34.35 21.34
C ALA A 71 -19.04 -35.38 22.43
N ARG A 72 -17.78 -35.75 22.69
CA ARG A 72 -17.32 -36.34 23.94
C ARG A 72 -16.66 -35.24 24.77
N ALA A 73 -17.24 -34.97 25.94
CA ALA A 73 -16.71 -34.09 26.95
C ALA A 73 -15.42 -34.66 27.54
N GLY A 74 -14.29 -33.99 27.27
CA GLY A 74 -13.04 -34.23 27.99
C GLY A 74 -12.68 -32.95 28.73
N TRP A 75 -12.64 -33.00 30.03
CA TRP A 75 -12.12 -31.96 30.90
C TRP A 75 -10.60 -31.87 30.71
N PHE A 76 -10.13 -30.81 30.10
CA PHE A 76 -8.73 -30.40 30.15
C PHE A 76 -8.64 -28.98 30.69
N LEU A 77 -7.85 -28.85 31.76
CA LEU A 77 -7.50 -27.65 32.48
C LEU A 77 -6.98 -26.56 31.53
N GLY A 78 -7.53 -25.38 31.69
CA GLY A 78 -7.25 -24.20 30.85
C GLY A 78 -5.80 -23.73 30.93
N LEU A 79 -5.10 -23.92 29.86
CA LEU A 79 -4.05 -23.02 29.42
C LEU A 79 -4.71 -22.14 28.38
N GLY A 80 -4.96 -20.88 28.73
CA GLY A 80 -5.56 -19.92 27.84
C GLY A 80 -4.64 -19.71 26.63
N GLU A 81 -4.95 -20.38 25.53
CA GLU A 81 -4.40 -20.01 24.23
C GLU A 81 -4.81 -18.57 23.97
N LYS A 82 -3.84 -17.64 24.05
CA LYS A 82 -4.00 -16.31 23.52
C LYS A 82 -4.39 -16.47 22.05
N LYS A 83 -5.67 -16.26 21.71
CA LYS A 83 -6.14 -16.20 20.32
C LYS A 83 -5.19 -15.26 19.60
N LYS A 84 -4.38 -15.80 18.68
CA LYS A 84 -3.51 -15.00 17.80
C LYS A 84 -4.44 -14.08 17.04
N GLN A 85 -4.39 -12.78 17.33
CA GLN A 85 -5.20 -11.79 16.64
C GLN A 85 -4.78 -11.82 15.18
N ILE A 86 -5.68 -12.23 14.29
CA ILE A 86 -5.44 -12.23 12.85
C ILE A 86 -5.52 -10.76 12.44
N MET A 87 -4.37 -10.19 12.05
CA MET A 87 -4.31 -8.83 11.52
C MET A 87 -4.87 -8.81 10.11
N PRO A 88 -5.60 -7.74 9.73
CA PRO A 88 -6.03 -7.59 8.35
C PRO A 88 -4.84 -7.47 7.41
N ASP A 89 -4.94 -8.09 6.23
CA ASP A 89 -3.98 -7.93 5.15
C ASP A 89 -4.19 -6.58 4.44
N ILE A 90 -3.11 -6.05 3.86
CA ILE A 90 -3.19 -4.85 3.03
C ILE A 90 -3.81 -5.21 1.69
N VAL A 91 -4.94 -4.58 1.39
CA VAL A 91 -5.66 -4.69 0.13
C VAL A 91 -4.80 -4.12 -1.01
N LYS A 92 -4.74 -4.84 -2.12
CA LYS A 92 -3.92 -4.47 -3.29
C LYS A 92 -4.73 -3.76 -4.36
N ALA A 93 -4.05 -2.93 -5.14
CA ALA A 93 -4.64 -2.20 -6.26
C ALA A 93 -5.41 -3.13 -7.21
N GLY A 94 -6.61 -2.71 -7.61
CA GLY A 94 -7.57 -3.51 -8.36
C GLY A 94 -8.77 -3.97 -7.52
N ASP A 95 -8.69 -3.92 -6.19
CA ASP A 95 -9.84 -4.14 -5.32
C ASP A 95 -10.76 -2.90 -5.35
N PRO A 96 -12.07 -3.07 -5.55
CA PRO A 96 -13.03 -1.94 -5.63
C PRO A 96 -12.99 -0.99 -4.45
N VAL A 97 -12.71 -1.48 -3.24
CA VAL A 97 -12.66 -0.64 -2.02
C VAL A 97 -11.61 0.48 -2.09
N LEU A 98 -10.58 0.33 -2.93
CA LEU A 98 -9.53 1.33 -3.15
C LEU A 98 -9.89 2.36 -4.23
N HIS A 99 -10.97 2.13 -4.97
CA HIS A 99 -11.39 2.93 -6.12
C HIS A 99 -12.75 3.60 -5.93
N GLU A 100 -13.32 3.48 -4.74
CA GLU A 100 -14.60 4.09 -4.37
C GLU A 100 -14.42 5.10 -3.23
N PRO A 101 -15.18 6.22 -3.24
CA PRO A 101 -15.16 7.17 -2.13
C PRO A 101 -15.62 6.51 -0.83
N THR A 102 -14.93 6.82 0.25
CA THR A 102 -15.23 6.30 1.58
C THR A 102 -16.34 7.08 2.28
N GLN A 103 -16.93 6.48 3.31
CA GLN A 103 -18.00 7.08 4.12
C GLN A 103 -17.44 7.79 5.35
N ASP A 104 -18.12 8.87 5.76
CA ASP A 104 -17.84 9.53 7.04
C ASP A 104 -18.14 8.57 8.20
N VAL A 105 -17.31 8.60 9.24
CA VAL A 105 -17.59 7.94 10.51
C VAL A 105 -18.61 8.80 11.25
N PRO A 106 -19.79 8.26 11.64
CA PRO A 106 -20.76 8.99 12.49
C PRO A 106 -20.09 9.44 13.79
N LEU A 107 -20.43 10.65 14.25
CA LEU A 107 -19.80 11.24 15.46
C LEU A 107 -20.03 10.38 16.71
N GLU A 108 -21.22 9.80 16.82
CA GLU A 108 -21.63 8.89 17.90
C GLU A 108 -20.85 7.58 17.91
N ASP A 109 -20.31 7.15 16.76
CA ASP A 109 -19.57 5.89 16.62
C ASP A 109 -18.07 6.03 16.94
N ILE A 110 -17.51 7.24 16.95
CA ILE A 110 -16.06 7.44 17.09
C ILE A 110 -15.50 6.78 18.35
N GLY A 111 -16.21 6.91 19.49
CA GLY A 111 -15.81 6.28 20.76
C GLY A 111 -16.16 4.80 20.89
N SER A 112 -16.80 4.18 19.90
CA SER A 112 -17.22 2.80 19.97
C SER A 112 -16.02 1.85 19.93
N GLU A 113 -16.16 0.67 20.57
CA GLU A 113 -15.15 -0.38 20.53
C GLU A 113 -14.79 -0.79 19.10
N ARG A 114 -15.77 -0.78 18.19
CA ARG A 114 -15.57 -1.08 16.77
C ARG A 114 -14.59 -0.11 16.11
N ILE A 115 -14.81 1.21 16.24
CA ILE A 115 -13.95 2.21 15.60
C ILE A 115 -12.57 2.24 16.27
N GLN A 116 -12.51 2.13 17.60
CA GLN A 116 -11.23 2.08 18.31
C GLN A 116 -10.39 0.87 17.89
N LYS A 117 -11.01 -0.29 17.73
CA LYS A 117 -10.35 -1.51 17.24
C LYS A 117 -9.82 -1.33 15.81
N ILE A 118 -10.60 -0.74 14.90
CA ILE A 118 -10.16 -0.43 13.53
C ILE A 118 -8.91 0.45 13.55
N ILE A 119 -8.90 1.52 14.35
CA ILE A 119 -7.75 2.42 14.49
C ILE A 119 -6.52 1.65 14.98
N ASP A 120 -6.65 0.81 16.01
CA ASP A 120 -5.55 0.03 16.57
C ASP A 120 -5.00 -1.00 15.56
N GLU A 121 -5.88 -1.62 14.76
CA GLU A 121 -5.49 -2.51 13.67
C GLU A 121 -4.74 -1.74 12.58
N MET A 122 -5.24 -0.56 12.15
CA MET A 122 -4.57 0.29 11.18
C MET A 122 -3.16 0.68 11.63
N VAL A 123 -3.00 1.14 12.88
CA VAL A 123 -1.68 1.51 13.43
C VAL A 123 -0.74 0.30 13.44
N THR A 124 -1.24 -0.86 13.83
CA THR A 124 -0.43 -2.08 13.88
C THR A 124 -0.02 -2.53 12.47
N VAL A 125 -0.95 -2.51 11.50
CA VAL A 125 -0.66 -2.86 10.09
C VAL A 125 0.35 -1.89 9.50
N MET A 126 0.17 -0.57 9.68
CA MET A 126 1.10 0.45 9.20
C MET A 126 2.52 0.22 9.69
N ARG A 127 2.69 -0.01 11.01
CA ARG A 127 4.01 -0.23 11.62
C ARG A 127 4.65 -1.56 11.20
N ASN A 128 3.86 -2.61 10.99
CA ASN A 128 4.36 -3.92 10.54
C ASN A 128 4.76 -3.92 9.06
N ALA A 129 4.12 -3.08 8.25
CA ALA A 129 4.37 -2.96 6.81
C ALA A 129 5.42 -1.90 6.45
N PRO A 130 6.28 -1.48 7.36
CA PRO A 130 7.07 -0.25 7.46
C PRO A 130 6.54 0.92 6.61
N GLY A 131 5.26 1.23 6.82
CA GLY A 131 4.61 2.39 6.22
C GLY A 131 4.67 3.62 7.12
N VAL A 132 4.57 4.80 6.53
CA VAL A 132 4.50 6.08 7.25
C VAL A 132 3.08 6.67 7.26
N GLY A 133 2.14 6.04 6.55
CA GLY A 133 0.73 6.34 6.51
C GLY A 133 -0.09 5.12 6.10
N LEU A 134 -1.36 5.10 6.47
CA LEU A 134 -2.33 4.10 6.07
C LEU A 134 -3.75 4.68 6.16
N ALA A 135 -4.55 4.45 5.13
CA ALA A 135 -5.97 4.77 5.10
C ALA A 135 -6.82 3.51 5.30
N ALA A 136 -8.00 3.66 5.91
CA ALA A 136 -8.87 2.53 6.23
C ALA A 136 -9.26 1.65 5.01
N PRO A 137 -9.50 2.18 3.79
CA PRO A 137 -9.75 1.33 2.64
C PRO A 137 -8.58 0.38 2.32
N GLN A 138 -7.34 0.69 2.72
CA GLN A 138 -6.21 -0.21 2.52
C GLN A 138 -6.25 -1.47 3.42
N ILE A 139 -7.12 -1.51 4.41
CA ILE A 139 -7.45 -2.73 5.17
C ILE A 139 -8.89 -3.21 4.92
N GLY A 140 -9.48 -2.83 3.78
CA GLY A 140 -10.81 -3.25 3.36
C GLY A 140 -11.97 -2.54 4.04
N ILE A 141 -11.75 -1.40 4.70
CA ILE A 141 -12.77 -0.67 5.46
C ILE A 141 -13.08 0.67 4.78
N PRO A 142 -14.27 0.86 4.18
CA PRO A 142 -14.62 2.07 3.42
C PRO A 142 -15.04 3.23 4.33
N LEU A 143 -14.20 3.60 5.30
CA LEU A 143 -14.44 4.70 6.24
C LEU A 143 -13.34 5.76 6.13
N LYS A 144 -13.70 7.02 6.39
CA LYS A 144 -12.76 8.15 6.42
C LYS A 144 -11.91 8.16 7.69
N ILE A 145 -10.94 7.28 7.75
CA ILE A 145 -9.93 7.22 8.82
C ILE A 145 -8.56 7.11 8.17
N ILE A 146 -7.62 7.94 8.63
CA ILE A 146 -6.21 7.83 8.27
C ILE A 146 -5.34 7.80 9.54
N VAL A 147 -4.25 7.06 9.47
CA VAL A 147 -3.21 7.04 10.49
C VAL A 147 -1.86 7.32 9.84
N LEU A 148 -1.01 8.09 10.49
CA LEU A 148 0.33 8.40 9.98
C LEU A 148 1.31 8.66 11.12
N GLU A 149 2.57 8.25 10.91
CA GLU A 149 3.68 8.41 11.85
C GLU A 149 4.99 8.36 11.08
N ASP A 150 5.96 9.19 11.43
CA ASP A 150 7.32 9.05 10.90
C ASP A 150 8.33 9.22 12.03
N THR A 151 9.04 8.16 12.35
CA THR A 151 9.96 8.12 13.47
C THR A 151 11.38 8.47 13.04
N ASN A 152 12.22 8.93 13.99
CA ASN A 152 13.64 9.11 13.72
C ASN A 152 14.31 7.83 13.21
N GLU A 153 13.84 6.65 13.64
CA GLU A 153 14.34 5.37 13.16
C GLU A 153 14.06 5.18 11.68
N TYR A 154 12.80 5.39 11.23
CA TYR A 154 12.44 5.31 9.81
C TYR A 154 13.19 6.32 8.95
N ILE A 155 13.34 7.56 9.45
CA ILE A 155 14.08 8.60 8.75
C ILE A 155 15.54 8.20 8.56
N SER A 156 16.16 7.53 9.53
CA SER A 156 17.57 7.13 9.47
C SER A 156 17.90 6.18 8.31
N TYR A 157 16.93 5.48 7.76
CA TYR A 157 17.11 4.59 6.59
C TYR A 157 17.06 5.31 5.25
N ALA A 158 16.58 6.56 5.20
CA ALA A 158 16.49 7.33 3.96
C ALA A 158 17.83 8.07 3.65
N PRO A 159 18.16 8.28 2.36
CA PRO A 159 19.32 9.08 1.98
C PRO A 159 19.21 10.52 2.50
N LYS A 160 20.32 11.07 3.00
CA LYS A 160 20.33 12.43 3.58
C LYS A 160 19.87 13.52 2.60
N ASP A 161 20.22 13.37 1.33
CA ASP A 161 19.82 14.33 0.31
C ASP A 161 18.29 14.28 0.04
N GLU A 162 17.69 13.10 0.13
CA GLU A 162 16.25 12.93 0.01
C GLU A 162 15.51 13.51 1.23
N ILE A 163 16.01 13.25 2.44
CA ILE A 163 15.47 13.82 3.68
C ILE A 163 15.46 15.36 3.58
N LYS A 164 16.57 15.95 3.13
CA LYS A 164 16.69 17.40 2.95
C LYS A 164 15.78 17.93 1.85
N ALA A 165 15.74 17.26 0.68
CA ALA A 165 14.96 17.69 -0.47
C ALA A 165 13.45 17.69 -0.18
N GLN A 166 12.96 16.75 0.62
CA GLN A 166 11.56 16.61 0.97
C GLN A 166 11.19 17.24 2.32
N ASP A 167 12.12 17.92 3.00
CA ASP A 167 11.93 18.46 4.36
C ASP A 167 11.31 17.41 5.31
N ARG A 168 11.92 16.20 5.31
CA ARG A 168 11.42 15.08 6.09
C ARG A 168 11.85 15.22 7.55
N ARG A 169 10.87 15.33 8.44
CA ARG A 169 11.04 15.48 9.88
C ARG A 169 10.19 14.46 10.62
N PRO A 170 10.62 14.00 11.80
CA PRO A 170 9.83 13.08 12.60
C PRO A 170 8.57 13.77 13.13
N PHE A 171 7.51 12.99 13.25
CA PHE A 171 6.27 13.38 13.91
C PHE A 171 5.61 12.17 14.56
N ASP A 172 4.93 12.45 15.68
CA ASP A 172 4.24 11.43 16.45
C ASP A 172 3.00 10.90 15.72
N LEU A 173 2.50 9.74 16.16
CA LEU A 173 1.31 9.13 15.61
C LEU A 173 0.13 10.11 15.58
N LEU A 174 -0.39 10.33 14.39
CA LEU A 174 -1.61 11.05 14.13
C LEU A 174 -2.71 10.06 13.71
N VAL A 175 -3.87 10.19 14.33
CA VAL A 175 -5.12 9.53 13.91
C VAL A 175 -6.07 10.64 13.52
N ILE A 176 -6.55 10.63 12.30
CA ILE A 176 -7.48 11.65 11.80
C ILE A 176 -8.73 10.97 11.23
N ILE A 177 -9.87 11.27 11.83
CA ILE A 177 -11.18 10.79 11.42
C ILE A 177 -11.90 11.91 10.69
N ASN A 178 -12.56 11.59 9.59
CA ASN A 178 -13.26 12.52 8.70
C ASN A 178 -12.36 13.71 8.28
N PRO A 179 -11.15 13.46 7.78
CA PRO A 179 -10.23 14.52 7.39
C PRO A 179 -10.82 15.36 6.26
N LYS A 180 -10.59 16.67 6.35
CA LYS A 180 -10.84 17.64 5.29
C LYS A 180 -9.54 18.36 5.00
N LEU A 181 -8.95 18.06 3.85
CA LEU A 181 -7.67 18.61 3.41
C LEU A 181 -7.91 19.91 2.64
N GLN A 182 -7.11 20.92 2.97
CA GLN A 182 -7.04 22.20 2.25
C GLN A 182 -5.59 22.51 1.90
N GLN A 183 -5.34 22.82 0.64
CA GLN A 183 -4.04 23.27 0.16
C GLN A 183 -3.71 24.66 0.72
N LYS A 184 -2.42 24.89 1.02
CA LYS A 184 -1.90 26.16 1.49
C LYS A 184 -0.84 26.65 0.48
N GLY A 185 -1.09 27.82 -0.11
CA GLY A 185 -0.20 28.36 -1.14
C GLY A 185 -0.23 27.57 -2.46
N ASN A 186 0.62 28.00 -3.40
CA ASN A 186 0.64 27.46 -4.77
C ASN A 186 1.91 26.66 -5.08
N LYS A 187 2.85 26.55 -4.12
CA LYS A 187 4.10 25.81 -4.33
C LYS A 187 3.84 24.31 -4.30
N THR A 188 4.41 23.62 -5.27
CA THR A 188 4.33 22.17 -5.38
C THR A 188 5.72 21.54 -5.42
N ALA A 189 5.80 20.23 -5.34
CA ALA A 189 7.03 19.48 -5.54
C ALA A 189 6.73 18.12 -6.18
N LEU A 190 7.65 17.72 -7.05
CA LEU A 190 7.65 16.46 -7.79
C LEU A 190 8.64 15.49 -7.13
N PHE A 191 8.15 14.43 -6.53
CA PHE A 191 8.97 13.36 -5.97
C PHE A 191 8.35 12.00 -6.26
N PHE A 192 9.15 10.94 -6.15
CA PHE A 192 8.65 9.58 -6.21
C PHE A 192 7.77 9.27 -5.00
N GLU A 193 6.63 8.65 -5.26
CA GLU A 193 5.76 8.05 -4.27
C GLU A 193 5.62 6.55 -4.50
N GLY A 194 5.29 5.85 -3.42
CA GLY A 194 4.85 4.47 -3.44
C GLY A 194 3.69 4.30 -2.49
N CYS A 195 3.03 3.17 -2.57
CA CYS A 195 1.89 2.81 -1.75
C CYS A 195 1.98 1.36 -1.30
N LEU A 196 1.55 1.06 -0.09
CA LEU A 196 1.48 -0.31 0.41
C LEU A 196 0.49 -1.17 -0.39
N SER A 197 -0.49 -0.54 -1.04
CA SER A 197 -1.44 -1.20 -1.94
C SER A 197 -0.91 -1.40 -3.37
N VAL A 198 0.23 -0.79 -3.73
CA VAL A 198 0.92 -0.91 -5.04
C VAL A 198 2.37 -1.30 -4.79
N ASP A 199 2.55 -2.53 -4.33
CA ASP A 199 3.83 -3.03 -3.86
C ASP A 199 4.89 -3.12 -4.95
N GLY A 200 6.14 -2.77 -4.61
CA GLY A 200 7.28 -2.87 -5.53
C GLY A 200 7.38 -1.78 -6.61
N PHE A 201 6.44 -0.84 -6.68
CA PHE A 201 6.42 0.21 -7.69
C PHE A 201 6.46 1.62 -7.10
N ARG A 202 6.98 2.56 -7.91
CA ARG A 202 7.03 3.99 -7.60
C ARG A 202 6.72 4.80 -8.85
N ALA A 203 6.16 6.00 -8.67
CA ALA A 203 6.00 6.98 -9.73
C ALA A 203 6.17 8.39 -9.18
N VAL A 204 6.50 9.33 -10.05
CA VAL A 204 6.57 10.74 -9.69
C VAL A 204 5.17 11.31 -9.57
N VAL A 205 4.90 11.98 -8.46
CA VAL A 205 3.63 12.66 -8.20
C VAL A 205 3.89 14.09 -7.76
N GLU A 206 3.12 15.01 -8.31
CA GLU A 206 3.12 16.40 -7.89
C GLU A 206 2.24 16.58 -6.64
N ARG A 207 2.79 17.23 -5.60
CA ARG A 207 2.06 17.51 -4.37
C ARG A 207 2.27 18.94 -3.92
N HIS A 208 1.26 19.54 -3.31
CA HIS A 208 1.42 20.82 -2.61
C HIS A 208 2.40 20.70 -1.46
N LEU A 209 3.28 21.69 -1.32
CA LEU A 209 4.29 21.71 -0.26
C LEU A 209 3.71 21.96 1.12
N GLU A 210 2.55 22.61 1.20
CA GLU A 210 1.89 22.94 2.45
C GLU A 210 0.41 22.62 2.38
N VAL A 211 -0.11 21.97 3.43
CA VAL A 211 -1.53 21.63 3.57
C VAL A 211 -2.01 21.90 4.99
N GLU A 212 -3.31 22.11 5.11
CA GLU A 212 -4.05 22.12 6.38
C GLU A 212 -5.07 21.00 6.34
N VAL A 213 -5.07 20.13 7.35
CA VAL A 213 -6.08 19.09 7.51
C VAL A 213 -6.85 19.35 8.80
N LYS A 214 -8.16 19.40 8.69
CA LYS A 214 -9.10 19.44 9.82
C LYS A 214 -9.82 18.12 9.91
N GLY A 215 -10.07 17.64 11.11
CA GLY A 215 -10.78 16.39 11.35
C GLY A 215 -10.99 16.18 12.83
N LEU A 216 -11.19 14.93 13.22
CA LEU A 216 -11.36 14.53 14.60
C LEU A 216 -10.24 13.57 15.01
N ASP A 217 -9.77 13.67 16.24
CA ASP A 217 -8.87 12.67 16.82
C ASP A 217 -9.64 11.39 17.16
N ARG A 218 -8.93 10.36 17.65
CA ARG A 218 -9.55 9.09 18.07
C ARG A 218 -10.57 9.24 19.20
N ASN A 219 -10.57 10.36 19.92
CA ASN A 219 -11.50 10.65 21.01
C ASN A 219 -12.67 11.55 20.57
N GLY A 220 -12.79 11.85 19.27
CA GLY A 220 -13.82 12.72 18.72
C GLY A 220 -13.59 14.22 18.94
N ARG A 221 -12.37 14.62 19.37
CA ARG A 221 -12.04 16.04 19.55
C ARG A 221 -11.60 16.63 18.23
N ALA A 222 -12.05 17.85 17.95
CA ALA A 222 -11.61 18.55 16.74
C ALA A 222 -10.10 18.80 16.76
N ILE A 223 -9.44 18.43 15.68
CA ILE A 223 -8.01 18.69 15.46
C ILE A 223 -7.78 19.45 14.17
N LYS A 224 -6.67 20.18 14.16
CA LYS A 224 -6.17 20.90 12.99
C LYS A 224 -4.67 20.64 12.89
N VAL A 225 -4.25 20.08 11.77
CA VAL A 225 -2.86 19.81 11.44
C VAL A 225 -2.44 20.74 10.30
N VAL A 226 -1.39 21.52 10.51
CA VAL A 226 -0.73 22.30 9.45
C VAL A 226 0.60 21.61 9.18
N ALA A 227 0.77 21.12 7.97
CA ALA A 227 1.92 20.32 7.58
C ALA A 227 2.65 20.89 6.37
N SER A 228 3.95 20.66 6.31
CA SER A 228 4.80 21.01 5.17
C SER A 228 5.67 19.83 4.72
N GLY A 229 6.24 19.93 3.51
CA GLY A 229 7.19 18.98 2.98
C GLY A 229 6.67 17.55 2.96
N TRP A 230 7.44 16.64 3.54
CA TRP A 230 7.13 15.20 3.56
C TRP A 230 5.82 14.87 4.27
N GLN A 231 5.54 15.47 5.43
CA GLN A 231 4.29 15.25 6.16
C GLN A 231 3.07 15.72 5.34
N ALA A 232 3.19 16.86 4.65
CA ALA A 232 2.13 17.33 3.76
C ALA A 232 1.89 16.35 2.59
N ARG A 233 2.94 15.73 2.06
CA ARG A 233 2.86 14.71 1.01
C ARG A 233 2.11 13.47 1.48
N ILE A 234 2.44 12.95 2.67
CA ILE A 234 1.75 11.80 3.27
C ILE A 234 0.27 12.11 3.45
N LEU A 235 -0.07 13.26 4.05
CA LEU A 235 -1.46 13.66 4.27
C LEU A 235 -2.27 13.72 2.98
N GLN A 236 -1.70 14.21 1.88
CA GLN A 236 -2.35 14.24 0.57
C GLN A 236 -2.54 12.81 0.02
N HIS A 237 -1.53 11.95 0.18
CA HIS A 237 -1.58 10.56 -0.26
C HIS A 237 -2.69 9.78 0.48
N GLU A 238 -2.75 9.90 1.81
CA GLU A 238 -3.76 9.20 2.61
C GLU A 238 -5.18 9.74 2.37
N CYS A 239 -5.33 11.05 2.15
CA CYS A 239 -6.62 11.64 1.80
C CYS A 239 -7.09 11.20 0.40
N ASP A 240 -6.17 11.00 -0.56
CA ASP A 240 -6.53 10.48 -1.88
C ASP A 240 -7.17 9.10 -1.79
N HIS A 241 -6.66 8.21 -0.92
CA HIS A 241 -7.28 6.91 -0.68
C HIS A 241 -8.73 7.02 -0.22
N LEU A 242 -9.07 8.05 0.55
CA LEU A 242 -10.43 8.26 1.01
C LEU A 242 -11.38 8.71 -0.11
N ASP A 243 -10.83 9.29 -1.16
CA ASP A 243 -11.57 9.70 -2.36
C ASP A 243 -11.55 8.60 -3.45
N GLY A 244 -11.05 7.41 -3.14
CA GLY A 244 -10.94 6.29 -4.09
C GLY A 244 -9.85 6.48 -5.13
N THR A 245 -8.82 7.26 -4.83
CA THR A 245 -7.73 7.59 -5.75
C THR A 245 -6.40 7.02 -5.26
N LEU A 246 -5.65 6.37 -6.15
CA LEU A 246 -4.29 5.93 -5.89
C LEU A 246 -3.27 6.92 -6.46
N TYR A 247 -2.03 6.88 -5.95
CA TYR A 247 -0.96 7.75 -6.47
C TYR A 247 -0.70 7.53 -7.96
N VAL A 248 -0.96 6.33 -8.48
CA VAL A 248 -0.81 6.00 -9.91
C VAL A 248 -1.79 6.76 -10.80
N ASP A 249 -2.95 7.17 -10.26
CA ASP A 249 -3.95 7.96 -10.99
C ASP A 249 -3.51 9.42 -11.15
N LYS A 250 -2.58 9.87 -10.30
CA LYS A 250 -2.02 11.23 -10.29
C LYS A 250 -0.56 11.28 -10.75
N MET A 251 0.00 10.16 -11.17
CA MET A 251 1.41 10.08 -11.55
C MET A 251 1.72 10.89 -12.81
N VAL A 252 2.91 11.45 -12.86
CA VAL A 252 3.46 12.01 -14.08
C VAL A 252 3.64 10.87 -15.10
N PRO A 253 3.10 11.00 -16.32
CA PRO A 253 3.24 9.97 -17.36
C PRO A 253 4.70 9.56 -17.60
N ARG A 254 4.95 8.27 -17.85
CA ARG A 254 6.27 7.66 -18.11
C ARG A 254 7.25 7.66 -16.94
N THR A 255 6.77 7.89 -15.69
CA THR A 255 7.60 7.82 -14.50
C THR A 255 7.39 6.56 -13.67
N PHE A 256 6.34 5.79 -13.95
CA PHE A 256 6.03 4.53 -13.26
C PHE A 256 7.14 3.50 -13.49
N ARG A 257 7.69 2.95 -12.42
CA ARG A 257 8.81 2.00 -12.45
C ARG A 257 8.86 1.13 -11.20
N THR A 258 9.58 0.03 -11.30
CA THR A 258 9.88 -0.78 -10.12
C THR A 258 10.93 -0.10 -9.25
N VAL A 259 11.01 -0.49 -7.96
CA VAL A 259 12.00 0.07 -7.00
C VAL A 259 13.44 -0.18 -7.45
N GLU A 260 13.73 -1.29 -8.15
CA GLU A 260 15.06 -1.59 -8.67
C GLU A 260 15.51 -0.61 -9.75
N ASN A 261 14.57 0.10 -10.38
CA ASN A 261 14.83 1.04 -11.46
C ASN A 261 14.79 2.52 -11.01
N LEU A 262 14.71 2.78 -9.70
CA LEU A 262 14.60 4.16 -9.19
C LEU A 262 15.80 5.03 -9.55
N ASP A 263 17.01 4.46 -9.56
CA ASP A 263 18.26 5.15 -9.87
C ASP A 263 18.46 5.40 -11.37
N LEU A 264 17.62 4.82 -12.24
CA LEU A 264 17.71 5.08 -13.67
C LEU A 264 17.17 6.48 -13.99
N PRO A 265 17.77 7.19 -14.99
CA PRO A 265 17.29 8.49 -15.39
C PRO A 265 15.82 8.44 -15.85
N LEU A 266 15.08 9.50 -15.62
CA LEU A 266 13.75 9.67 -16.18
C LEU A 266 13.82 9.79 -17.70
N ALA A 267 12.75 9.36 -18.39
CA ALA A 267 12.64 9.50 -19.84
C ALA A 267 12.73 10.97 -20.27
N ALA A 268 13.23 11.21 -21.48
CA ALA A 268 13.30 12.55 -22.03
C ALA A 268 11.92 13.23 -22.05
N GLY A 269 11.86 14.47 -21.61
CA GLY A 269 10.62 15.25 -21.49
C GLY A 269 9.82 15.02 -20.20
N CYS A 270 10.30 14.20 -19.26
CA CYS A 270 9.76 14.18 -17.90
C CYS A 270 10.27 15.41 -17.12
N PRO A 271 9.45 15.96 -16.21
CA PRO A 271 9.86 17.10 -15.39
C PRO A 271 11.01 16.72 -14.45
N LYS A 272 11.77 17.71 -14.02
CA LYS A 272 12.80 17.51 -13.00
C LYS A 272 12.15 17.29 -11.64
N LEU A 273 12.75 16.40 -10.85
CA LEU A 273 12.35 16.22 -9.45
C LEU A 273 12.72 17.46 -8.62
N GLY A 274 11.91 17.76 -7.62
CA GLY A 274 12.14 18.86 -6.70
C GLY A 274 10.95 19.82 -6.61
N VAL A 275 11.19 20.97 -5.98
CA VAL A 275 10.21 22.05 -5.79
C VAL A 275 9.98 22.78 -7.11
N CYS A 276 8.70 23.02 -7.42
CA CYS A 276 8.24 23.77 -8.59
C CYS A 276 7.79 25.19 -8.23
#